data_36eb93b803b20dc5c91df4882684aae3
#
_entry.id   36eb93b803b20dc5c91df4882684aae3
#
_cell.length_a   1.000
_cell.length_b   1.000
_cell.length_c   1.000
_cell.angle_alpha   90.00
_cell.angle_beta   90.00
_cell.angle_gamma   90.00
#
_symmetry.space_group_name_H-M   'P 1'
#
loop_
_entity.id
_entity.type
_entity.pdbx_description
1 polymer ?
#
loop_
_entity_poly.entity_id
_entity_poly.type
_entity_poly.pdbx_seq_one_letter_code
_entity_poly.pdbx_strand_id
1 'polypeptide(L)'
;MKILVSGSTGLVGGQLVHRLQKDDHTVIPLVRQRSKEGVLWNPVTGEVDVQGMEGHDAVVHLAGENIAEGRWTPAKKQRIRESRIEGTRLLCQALAGLQKPPHTLISASAVGFYGNRGDERCDESSASGSGFLAETSIAWEETTHAAADAGIRVTLPRLGIVLSKKGGALAKMLLPFKLGLGARLGSGSQYMSWISERDLTELLVYLIL
;
A
#
# COMPACT_ATOMS: atom_id res chain seq x y z
N MET A 1 16.09 -6.51 12.41
CA MET A 1 14.92 -7.28 11.93
C MET A 1 15.12 -7.68 10.48
N LYS A 2 14.51 -8.79 10.05
CA LYS A 2 14.37 -9.19 8.64
C LYS A 2 12.96 -8.83 8.14
N ILE A 3 12.86 -7.98 7.14
CA ILE A 3 11.59 -7.40 6.72
C ILE A 3 11.37 -7.66 5.23
N LEU A 4 10.24 -8.29 4.88
CA LEU A 4 9.80 -8.43 3.49
C LEU A 4 9.03 -7.16 3.06
N VAL A 5 9.34 -6.64 1.88
CA VAL A 5 8.66 -5.44 1.36
C VAL A 5 8.18 -5.68 -0.07
N SER A 6 6.88 -5.63 -0.30
CA SER A 6 6.32 -5.56 -1.65
C SER A 6 6.21 -4.11 -2.10
N GLY A 7 6.35 -3.85 -3.41
CA GLY A 7 6.35 -2.48 -3.91
C GLY A 7 7.58 -1.66 -3.50
N SER A 8 8.69 -2.32 -3.18
CA SER A 8 9.96 -1.75 -2.73
C SER A 8 10.58 -0.73 -3.69
N THR A 9 10.25 -0.78 -4.98
CA THR A 9 10.72 0.16 -6.01
C THR A 9 9.78 1.35 -6.23
N GLY A 10 8.62 1.37 -5.56
CA GLY A 10 7.66 2.46 -5.63
C GLY A 10 8.09 3.70 -4.85
N LEU A 11 7.33 4.81 -4.97
CA LEU A 11 7.60 6.07 -4.28
C LEU A 11 7.75 5.87 -2.76
N VAL A 12 6.77 5.26 -2.13
CA VAL A 12 6.77 5.00 -0.68
C VAL A 12 7.72 3.87 -0.31
N GLY A 13 7.65 2.74 -1.05
CA GLY A 13 8.46 1.56 -0.75
C GLY A 13 9.96 1.81 -0.87
N GLY A 14 10.41 2.54 -1.89
CA GLY A 14 11.83 2.89 -2.05
C GLY A 14 12.36 3.74 -0.90
N GLN A 15 11.57 4.70 -0.43
CA GLN A 15 11.94 5.53 0.72
C GLN A 15 11.96 4.72 2.02
N LEU A 16 10.97 3.85 2.22
CA LEU A 16 10.91 2.95 3.38
C LEU A 16 12.10 2.00 3.42
N VAL A 17 12.44 1.35 2.28
CA VAL A 17 13.61 0.46 2.20
C VAL A 17 14.88 1.19 2.59
N HIS A 18 15.13 2.38 2.03
CA HIS A 18 16.28 3.20 2.38
C HIS A 18 16.32 3.55 3.87
N ARG A 19 15.18 3.90 4.45
CA ARG A 19 15.06 4.26 5.86
C ARG A 19 15.35 3.08 6.78
N LEU A 20 14.77 1.90 6.48
CA LEU A 20 14.98 0.67 7.26
C LEU A 20 16.43 0.18 7.18
N GLN A 21 17.05 0.25 6.00
CA GLN A 21 18.46 -0.13 5.82
C GLN A 21 19.40 0.78 6.60
N LYS A 22 19.05 2.08 6.72
CA LYS A 22 19.82 3.04 7.54
C LYS A 22 19.80 2.69 9.04
N ASP A 23 18.76 2.00 9.48
CA ASP A 23 18.59 1.52 10.86
C ASP A 23 19.07 0.07 11.04
N ASP A 24 19.95 -0.40 10.15
CA ASP A 24 20.56 -1.74 10.17
C ASP A 24 19.55 -2.90 10.07
N HIS A 25 18.36 -2.66 9.51
CA HIS A 25 17.43 -3.74 9.20
C HIS A 25 17.75 -4.42 7.87
N THR A 26 17.60 -5.75 7.81
CA THR A 26 17.72 -6.50 6.56
C THR A 26 16.39 -6.44 5.83
N VAL A 27 16.35 -5.77 4.68
CA VAL A 27 15.15 -5.64 3.86
C VAL A 27 15.27 -6.50 2.62
N ILE A 28 14.27 -7.36 2.40
CA ILE A 28 14.22 -8.29 1.27
C ILE A 28 12.97 -7.97 0.44
N PRO A 29 13.12 -7.64 -0.85
CA PRO A 29 11.98 -7.30 -1.68
C PRO A 29 11.16 -8.54 -2.06
N LEU A 30 9.83 -8.41 -2.09
CA LEU A 30 8.94 -9.33 -2.79
C LEU A 30 8.94 -8.96 -4.27
N VAL A 31 9.29 -9.92 -5.13
CA VAL A 31 9.51 -9.70 -6.56
C VAL A 31 8.60 -10.58 -7.42
N ARG A 32 8.21 -10.08 -8.60
CA ARG A 32 7.35 -10.81 -9.54
C ARG A 32 8.09 -11.82 -10.43
N GLN A 33 9.40 -11.73 -10.46
CA GLN A 33 10.26 -12.65 -11.21
C GLN A 33 11.36 -13.15 -10.28
N ARG A 34 11.76 -14.43 -10.42
CA ARG A 34 12.83 -15.00 -9.61
C ARG A 34 14.10 -14.17 -9.74
N SER A 35 14.68 -13.79 -8.62
CA SER A 35 15.95 -13.07 -8.54
C SER A 35 16.75 -13.55 -7.33
N LYS A 36 18.06 -13.28 -7.32
CA LYS A 36 18.91 -13.60 -6.18
C LYS A 36 18.71 -12.65 -4.98
N GLU A 37 18.08 -11.50 -5.24
CA GLU A 37 17.96 -10.41 -4.26
C GLU A 37 16.57 -10.29 -3.64
N GLY A 38 15.63 -11.18 -4.02
CA GLY A 38 14.25 -11.08 -3.56
C GLY A 38 13.53 -12.41 -3.50
N VAL A 39 12.44 -12.45 -2.77
CA VAL A 39 11.54 -13.58 -2.63
C VAL A 39 10.42 -13.47 -3.66
N LEU A 40 10.17 -14.56 -4.39
CA LEU A 40 9.14 -14.58 -5.43
C LEU A 40 7.74 -14.45 -4.82
N TRP A 41 7.01 -13.47 -5.30
CA TRP A 41 5.59 -13.28 -5.08
C TRP A 41 5.00 -12.64 -6.35
N ASN A 42 4.31 -13.41 -7.15
CA ASN A 42 3.72 -12.95 -8.40
C ASN A 42 2.19 -13.13 -8.38
N PRO A 43 1.42 -12.08 -8.09
CA PRO A 43 -0.04 -12.16 -8.03
C PRO A 43 -0.71 -12.37 -9.40
N VAL A 44 0.03 -12.22 -10.51
CA VAL A 44 -0.52 -12.45 -11.86
C VAL A 44 -0.50 -13.93 -12.20
N THR A 45 0.57 -14.65 -11.84
CA THR A 45 0.71 -16.09 -12.11
C THR A 45 0.28 -16.95 -10.92
N GLY A 46 0.08 -16.37 -9.73
CA GLY A 46 -0.19 -17.10 -8.50
C GLY A 46 1.05 -17.75 -7.87
N GLU A 47 2.25 -17.49 -8.42
CA GLU A 47 3.48 -18.11 -7.93
C GLU A 47 4.01 -17.40 -6.67
N VAL A 48 4.33 -18.20 -5.65
CA VAL A 48 4.89 -17.72 -4.37
C VAL A 48 6.02 -18.65 -3.92
N ASP A 49 7.14 -18.08 -3.53
CA ASP A 49 8.21 -18.79 -2.83
C ASP A 49 7.93 -18.76 -1.31
N VAL A 50 7.08 -19.69 -0.87
CA VAL A 50 6.67 -19.83 0.54
C VAL A 50 7.89 -20.06 1.44
N GLN A 51 8.86 -20.88 0.99
CA GLN A 51 10.05 -21.16 1.77
C GLN A 51 10.94 -19.94 1.94
N GLY A 52 11.03 -19.11 0.90
CA GLY A 52 11.74 -17.82 0.99
C GLY A 52 11.08 -16.81 1.92
N MET A 53 9.80 -16.99 2.27
CA MET A 53 9.09 -16.12 3.22
C MET A 53 9.27 -16.52 4.69
N GLU A 54 9.81 -17.71 4.99
CA GLU A 54 9.94 -18.23 6.35
C GLU A 54 10.91 -17.39 7.22
N GLY A 55 10.53 -17.20 8.47
CA GLY A 55 11.43 -16.64 9.50
C GLY A 55 11.76 -15.15 9.31
N HIS A 56 10.88 -14.38 8.66
CA HIS A 56 10.93 -12.93 8.63
C HIS A 56 10.14 -12.34 9.81
N ASP A 57 10.62 -11.22 10.34
CA ASP A 57 10.01 -10.59 11.52
C ASP A 57 8.75 -9.79 11.16
N ALA A 58 8.76 -9.13 9.99
CA ALA A 58 7.66 -8.29 9.53
C ALA A 58 7.51 -8.32 8.00
N VAL A 59 6.31 -8.02 7.54
CA VAL A 59 5.99 -7.84 6.12
C VAL A 59 5.33 -6.48 5.92
N VAL A 60 5.78 -5.72 4.92
CA VAL A 60 5.14 -4.48 4.49
C VAL A 60 4.66 -4.62 3.06
N HIS A 61 3.34 -4.56 2.88
CA HIS A 61 2.69 -4.74 1.59
C HIS A 61 2.20 -3.41 1.02
N LEU A 62 2.97 -2.87 0.05
CA LEU A 62 2.70 -1.58 -0.62
C LEU A 62 2.46 -1.73 -2.12
N ALA A 63 2.50 -2.96 -2.64
CA ALA A 63 2.32 -3.21 -4.06
C ALA A 63 0.86 -3.02 -4.48
N GLY A 64 0.66 -2.40 -5.64
CA GLY A 64 -0.65 -2.22 -6.25
C GLY A 64 -0.54 -1.46 -7.56
N GLU A 65 -1.53 -1.63 -8.42
CA GLU A 65 -1.64 -0.88 -9.68
C GLU A 65 -1.72 0.63 -9.41
N ASN A 66 -0.93 1.41 -10.13
CA ASN A 66 -0.90 2.86 -9.99
C ASN A 66 -2.23 3.49 -10.44
N ILE A 67 -2.94 4.13 -9.51
CA ILE A 67 -4.23 4.78 -9.78
C ILE A 67 -4.12 6.13 -10.48
N ALA A 68 -2.93 6.74 -10.45
CA ALA A 68 -2.69 8.09 -10.98
C ALA A 68 -2.25 8.09 -12.45
N GLU A 69 -2.13 6.91 -13.09
CA GLU A 69 -1.73 6.76 -14.48
C GLU A 69 -2.88 6.35 -15.38
N GLY A 70 -3.02 7.08 -16.49
CA GLY A 70 -4.02 6.83 -17.52
C GLY A 70 -5.45 7.16 -17.11
N ARG A 71 -6.38 6.91 -18.02
CA ARG A 71 -7.81 7.10 -17.78
C ARG A 71 -8.40 5.90 -17.04
N TRP A 72 -9.39 6.13 -16.21
CA TRP A 72 -10.10 5.10 -15.47
C TRP A 72 -11.16 4.39 -16.34
N THR A 73 -10.68 3.63 -17.31
CA THR A 73 -11.53 2.72 -18.10
C THR A 73 -11.97 1.52 -17.26
N PRO A 74 -13.02 0.75 -17.68
CA PRO A 74 -13.40 -0.49 -16.99
C PRO A 74 -12.21 -1.43 -16.78
N ALA A 75 -11.36 -1.64 -17.79
CA ALA A 75 -10.17 -2.47 -17.68
C ALA A 75 -9.14 -1.93 -16.67
N LYS A 76 -8.96 -0.59 -16.59
CA LYS A 76 -8.07 0.01 -15.57
C LYS A 76 -8.63 -0.17 -14.17
N LYS A 77 -9.93 0.04 -13.98
CA LYS A 77 -10.60 -0.21 -12.69
C LYS A 77 -10.46 -1.67 -12.25
N GLN A 78 -10.64 -2.61 -13.17
CA GLN A 78 -10.44 -4.03 -12.89
C GLN A 78 -9.01 -4.32 -12.42
N ARG A 79 -7.97 -3.84 -13.12
CA ARG A 79 -6.58 -4.00 -12.69
C ARG A 79 -6.31 -3.38 -11.32
N ILE A 80 -6.86 -2.19 -11.04
CA ILE A 80 -6.75 -1.54 -9.73
C ILE A 80 -7.32 -2.44 -8.64
N ARG A 81 -8.50 -3.00 -8.85
CA ARG A 81 -9.17 -3.90 -7.91
C ARG A 81 -8.40 -5.21 -7.73
N GLU A 82 -8.11 -5.90 -8.82
CA GLU A 82 -7.43 -7.21 -8.81
C GLU A 82 -6.04 -7.13 -8.18
N SER A 83 -5.23 -6.15 -8.54
CA SER A 83 -3.89 -6.00 -7.99
C SER A 83 -3.88 -5.87 -6.46
N ARG A 84 -4.93 -5.32 -5.87
CA ARG A 84 -5.10 -5.16 -4.42
C ARG A 84 -5.67 -6.40 -3.79
N ILE A 85 -6.83 -6.84 -4.26
CA ILE A 85 -7.58 -7.95 -3.66
C ILE A 85 -6.83 -9.26 -3.86
N GLU A 86 -6.53 -9.64 -5.11
CA GLU A 86 -5.88 -10.92 -5.38
C GLU A 86 -4.42 -10.94 -4.91
N GLY A 87 -3.72 -9.81 -5.09
CA GLY A 87 -2.35 -9.69 -4.61
C GLY A 87 -2.26 -9.87 -3.10
N THR A 88 -3.09 -9.15 -2.34
CA THR A 88 -3.08 -9.24 -0.88
C THR A 88 -3.56 -10.60 -0.40
N ARG A 89 -4.61 -11.16 -1.03
CA ARG A 89 -5.09 -12.51 -0.69
C ARG A 89 -3.99 -13.55 -0.84
N LEU A 90 -3.30 -13.57 -1.98
CA LEU A 90 -2.21 -14.49 -2.25
C LEU A 90 -1.10 -14.38 -1.19
N LEU A 91 -0.73 -13.14 -0.84
CA LEU A 91 0.28 -12.89 0.19
C LEU A 91 -0.18 -13.38 1.56
N CYS A 92 -1.38 -13.01 2.00
CA CYS A 92 -1.89 -13.36 3.33
C CYS A 92 -2.09 -14.88 3.48
N GLN A 93 -2.55 -15.57 2.43
CA GLN A 93 -2.66 -17.03 2.44
C GLN A 93 -1.28 -17.70 2.54
N ALA A 94 -0.28 -17.19 1.82
CA ALA A 94 1.08 -17.69 1.94
C ALA A 94 1.64 -17.49 3.36
N LEU A 95 1.48 -16.29 3.93
CA LEU A 95 1.94 -15.99 5.28
C LEU A 95 1.24 -16.83 6.35
N ALA A 96 -0.06 -17.06 6.21
CA ALA A 96 -0.84 -17.89 7.13
C ALA A 96 -0.41 -19.36 7.14
N GLY A 97 0.18 -19.86 6.05
CA GLY A 97 0.68 -21.23 5.91
C GLY A 97 2.12 -21.45 6.39
N LEU A 98 2.82 -20.41 6.85
CA LEU A 98 4.21 -20.51 7.30
C LEU A 98 4.33 -21.25 8.63
N GLN A 99 5.42 -21.97 8.83
CA GLN A 99 5.76 -22.56 10.13
C GLN A 99 6.29 -21.52 11.11
N LYS A 100 6.96 -20.49 10.60
CA LYS A 100 7.47 -19.35 11.35
C LYS A 100 6.95 -18.04 10.72
N PRO A 101 5.66 -17.72 10.92
CA PRO A 101 5.06 -16.54 10.34
C PRO A 101 5.67 -15.25 10.93
N PRO A 102 5.58 -14.13 10.22
CA PRO A 102 6.00 -12.84 10.74
C PRO A 102 5.10 -12.42 11.91
N HIS A 103 5.64 -11.63 12.84
CA HIS A 103 4.84 -11.06 13.92
C HIS A 103 3.87 -9.99 13.42
N THR A 104 4.25 -9.28 12.36
CA THR A 104 3.52 -8.11 11.88
C THR A 104 3.38 -8.12 10.37
N LEU A 105 2.16 -7.83 9.89
CA LEU A 105 1.86 -7.47 8.51
C LEU A 105 1.31 -6.04 8.48
N ILE A 106 1.99 -5.14 7.79
CA ILE A 106 1.45 -3.83 7.44
C ILE A 106 0.99 -3.92 5.98
N SER A 107 -0.30 -3.88 5.75
CA SER A 107 -0.88 -3.87 4.41
C SER A 107 -1.51 -2.51 4.14
N ALA A 108 -1.02 -1.81 3.13
CA ALA A 108 -1.60 -0.52 2.75
C ALA A 108 -3.10 -0.65 2.49
N SER A 109 -3.84 0.38 2.88
CA SER A 109 -5.22 0.66 2.50
C SER A 109 -5.32 2.12 2.06
N ALA A 110 -6.51 2.64 1.89
CA ALA A 110 -6.69 4.01 1.42
C ALA A 110 -7.89 4.71 2.09
N VAL A 111 -7.80 6.02 2.27
CA VAL A 111 -8.93 6.87 2.73
C VAL A 111 -10.16 6.79 1.80
N GLY A 112 -9.99 6.24 0.60
CA GLY A 112 -11.09 5.88 -0.29
C GLY A 112 -12.12 4.97 0.35
N PHE A 113 -11.77 4.22 1.40
CA PHE A 113 -12.67 3.43 2.25
C PHE A 113 -13.89 4.24 2.72
N TYR A 114 -13.68 5.49 3.11
CA TYR A 114 -14.75 6.35 3.64
C TYR A 114 -15.67 6.92 2.56
N GLY A 115 -15.27 6.91 1.28
CA GLY A 115 -16.06 7.54 0.21
C GLY A 115 -16.12 9.06 0.32
N ASN A 116 -17.19 9.65 -0.21
CA ASN A 116 -17.44 11.09 -0.09
C ASN A 116 -18.25 11.38 1.19
N ARG A 117 -17.64 12.05 2.15
CA ARG A 117 -18.24 12.39 3.46
C ARG A 117 -18.44 13.89 3.66
N GLY A 118 -18.27 14.71 2.60
CA GLY A 118 -18.34 16.17 2.74
C GLY A 118 -17.32 16.68 3.74
N ASP A 119 -17.75 17.38 4.77
CA ASP A 119 -16.95 17.96 5.85
C ASP A 119 -16.96 17.13 7.15
N GLU A 120 -17.55 15.93 7.10
CA GLU A 120 -17.52 14.98 8.23
C GLU A 120 -16.10 14.52 8.54
N ARG A 121 -15.74 14.53 9.82
CA ARG A 121 -14.47 13.97 10.29
C ARG A 121 -14.60 12.46 10.41
N CYS A 122 -13.76 11.73 9.68
CA CYS A 122 -13.70 10.28 9.71
C CYS A 122 -12.49 9.81 10.52
N ASP A 123 -12.72 8.77 11.30
CA ASP A 123 -11.72 8.01 12.05
C ASP A 123 -11.86 6.51 11.75
N GLU A 124 -11.10 5.67 12.45
CA GLU A 124 -11.09 4.21 12.24
C GLU A 124 -12.43 3.55 12.59
N SER A 125 -13.27 4.17 13.43
CA SER A 125 -14.61 3.69 13.81
C SER A 125 -15.69 4.11 12.83
N SER A 126 -15.40 5.05 11.93
CA SER A 126 -16.34 5.57 10.95
C SER A 126 -16.75 4.52 9.93
N ALA A 127 -18.03 4.46 9.59
CA ALA A 127 -18.55 3.53 8.62
C ALA A 127 -17.90 3.74 7.23
N SER A 128 -17.82 2.66 6.47
CA SER A 128 -17.36 2.71 5.07
C SER A 128 -18.35 3.51 4.20
N GLY A 129 -17.82 4.08 3.14
CA GLY A 129 -18.62 4.76 2.12
C GLY A 129 -19.11 3.81 1.04
N SER A 130 -19.47 4.38 -0.11
CA SER A 130 -19.95 3.66 -1.28
C SER A 130 -19.17 4.04 -2.54
N GLY A 131 -19.37 3.25 -3.60
CA GLY A 131 -18.72 3.43 -4.90
C GLY A 131 -17.40 2.70 -5.04
N PHE A 132 -16.84 2.77 -6.24
CA PHE A 132 -15.72 1.93 -6.67
C PHE A 132 -14.52 1.92 -5.72
N LEU A 133 -14.10 3.08 -5.20
CA LEU A 133 -12.93 3.16 -4.30
C LEU A 133 -13.24 2.58 -2.92
N ALA A 134 -14.42 2.87 -2.36
CA ALA A 134 -14.81 2.36 -1.07
C ALA A 134 -14.98 0.83 -1.11
N GLU A 135 -15.73 0.32 -2.08
CA GLU A 135 -15.94 -1.11 -2.29
C GLU A 135 -14.61 -1.86 -2.53
N THR A 136 -13.69 -1.22 -3.28
CA THR A 136 -12.36 -1.80 -3.50
C THR A 136 -11.56 -1.85 -2.20
N SER A 137 -11.58 -0.77 -1.39
CA SER A 137 -10.84 -0.70 -0.12
C SER A 137 -11.40 -1.69 0.90
N ILE A 138 -12.72 -1.82 1.01
CA ILE A 138 -13.39 -2.80 1.89
C ILE A 138 -12.93 -4.22 1.52
N ALA A 139 -13.12 -4.60 0.26
CA ALA A 139 -12.74 -5.94 -0.20
C ALA A 139 -11.23 -6.20 -0.10
N TRP A 140 -10.40 -5.15 -0.20
CA TRP A 140 -8.97 -5.24 -0.02
C TRP A 140 -8.62 -5.53 1.45
N GLU A 141 -9.17 -4.75 2.40
CA GLU A 141 -8.96 -4.95 3.84
C GLU A 141 -9.43 -6.35 4.29
N GLU A 142 -10.57 -6.84 3.79
CA GLU A 142 -11.10 -8.18 4.08
C GLU A 142 -10.14 -9.31 3.70
N THR A 143 -9.33 -9.14 2.65
CA THR A 143 -8.38 -10.20 2.24
C THR A 143 -7.26 -10.44 3.23
N THR A 144 -7.08 -9.57 4.21
CA THR A 144 -6.03 -9.72 5.24
C THR A 144 -6.44 -10.61 6.41
N HIS A 145 -7.71 -11.01 6.51
CA HIS A 145 -8.23 -11.83 7.62
C HIS A 145 -7.47 -13.15 7.75
N ALA A 146 -7.10 -13.81 6.63
CA ALA A 146 -6.33 -15.04 6.69
C ALA A 146 -5.01 -14.91 7.47
N ALA A 147 -4.33 -13.78 7.36
CA ALA A 147 -3.12 -13.50 8.14
C ALA A 147 -3.44 -13.21 9.61
N ALA A 148 -4.52 -12.46 9.88
CA ALA A 148 -4.96 -12.16 11.24
C ALA A 148 -5.41 -13.43 11.99
N ASP A 149 -6.17 -14.30 11.33
CA ASP A 149 -6.64 -15.58 11.89
C ASP A 149 -5.48 -16.54 12.19
N ALA A 150 -4.36 -16.41 11.48
CA ALA A 150 -3.11 -17.12 11.75
C ALA A 150 -2.28 -16.50 12.89
N GLY A 151 -2.79 -15.48 13.58
CA GLY A 151 -2.13 -14.84 14.72
C GLY A 151 -1.12 -13.74 14.35
N ILE A 152 -1.05 -13.32 13.08
CA ILE A 152 -0.20 -12.21 12.65
C ILE A 152 -0.88 -10.89 13.03
N ARG A 153 -0.15 -9.96 13.66
CA ARG A 153 -0.64 -8.60 13.90
C ARG A 153 -0.79 -7.86 12.58
N VAL A 154 -2.01 -7.64 12.14
CA VAL A 154 -2.31 -6.92 10.89
C VAL A 154 -2.61 -5.46 11.19
N THR A 155 -1.94 -4.54 10.47
CA THR A 155 -2.22 -3.11 10.52
C THR A 155 -2.53 -2.60 9.11
N LEU A 156 -3.63 -1.83 8.99
CA LEU A 156 -4.19 -1.37 7.72
C LEU A 156 -4.17 0.17 7.64
N PRO A 157 -3.02 0.81 7.36
CA PRO A 157 -2.96 2.25 7.23
C PRO A 157 -3.79 2.71 6.02
N ARG A 158 -4.88 3.45 6.27
CA ARG A 158 -5.73 4.07 5.25
C ARG A 158 -5.09 5.35 4.75
N LEU A 159 -4.24 5.22 3.74
CA LEU A 159 -3.40 6.29 3.24
C LEU A 159 -4.20 7.33 2.44
N GLY A 160 -3.99 8.61 2.75
CA GLY A 160 -4.36 9.74 1.91
C GLY A 160 -3.36 9.92 0.75
N ILE A 161 -3.39 11.09 0.12
CA ILE A 161 -2.45 11.44 -0.94
C ILE A 161 -1.06 11.63 -0.36
N VAL A 162 -0.11 10.83 -0.83
CA VAL A 162 1.30 10.98 -0.42
C VAL A 162 1.95 12.10 -1.22
N LEU A 163 2.39 13.14 -0.52
CA LEU A 163 3.03 14.30 -1.12
C LEU A 163 4.55 14.13 -1.16
N SER A 164 5.08 14.06 -2.38
CA SER A 164 6.52 14.01 -2.64
C SER A 164 6.87 14.80 -3.91
N LYS A 165 8.01 15.47 -3.89
CA LYS A 165 8.57 16.14 -5.09
C LYS A 165 9.12 15.14 -6.11
N LYS A 166 9.41 13.90 -5.67
CA LYS A 166 10.00 12.84 -6.51
C LYS A 166 8.97 12.13 -7.38
N GLY A 167 7.67 12.22 -7.04
CA GLY A 167 6.61 11.52 -7.78
C GLY A 167 5.22 11.79 -7.22
N GLY A 168 4.22 11.05 -7.73
CA GLY A 168 2.85 11.15 -7.27
C GLY A 168 2.15 12.46 -7.67
N ALA A 169 1.12 12.84 -6.90
CA ALA A 169 0.27 13.99 -7.20
C ALA A 169 1.04 15.32 -7.16
N LEU A 170 1.85 15.55 -6.12
CA LEU A 170 2.57 16.81 -5.97
C LEU A 170 3.53 17.07 -7.13
N ALA A 171 4.31 16.06 -7.54
CA ALA A 171 5.25 16.22 -8.66
C ALA A 171 4.55 16.60 -9.96
N LYS A 172 3.35 16.04 -10.22
CA LYS A 172 2.53 16.37 -11.39
C LYS A 172 1.94 17.78 -11.32
N MET A 173 1.62 18.28 -10.14
CA MET A 173 1.06 19.62 -9.93
C MET A 173 2.13 20.71 -9.96
N LEU A 174 3.36 20.41 -9.55
CA LEU A 174 4.41 21.42 -9.40
C LEU A 174 4.74 22.16 -10.70
N LEU A 175 4.80 21.49 -11.84
CA LEU A 175 5.17 22.10 -13.12
C LEU A 175 4.12 23.13 -13.59
N PRO A 176 2.82 22.82 -13.67
CA PRO A 176 1.79 23.82 -13.98
C PRO A 176 1.80 25.01 -13.04
N PHE A 177 1.93 24.78 -11.72
CA PHE A 177 1.97 25.87 -10.74
C PHE A 177 3.21 26.78 -10.92
N LYS A 178 4.38 26.22 -11.17
CA LYS A 178 5.61 26.99 -11.44
C LYS A 178 5.51 27.84 -12.72
N LEU A 179 4.71 27.42 -13.68
CA LEU A 179 4.44 28.15 -14.93
C LEU A 179 3.31 29.16 -14.80
N GLY A 180 2.75 29.38 -13.61
CA GLY A 180 1.62 30.27 -13.39
C GLY A 180 0.28 29.76 -13.92
N LEU A 181 0.23 28.47 -14.33
CA LEU A 181 -0.95 27.80 -14.87
C LEU A 181 -1.78 27.06 -13.81
N GLY A 182 -1.55 27.36 -12.52
CA GLY A 182 -2.31 26.80 -11.42
C GLY A 182 -3.78 27.21 -11.51
N ALA A 183 -4.68 26.22 -11.38
CA ALA A 183 -6.11 26.44 -11.46
C ALA A 183 -6.85 25.70 -10.35
N ARG A 184 -8.01 26.24 -9.97
CA ARG A 184 -8.94 25.59 -9.06
C ARG A 184 -9.58 24.39 -9.74
N LEU A 185 -9.50 23.22 -9.10
CA LEU A 185 -10.14 22.00 -9.58
C LEU A 185 -11.57 21.90 -9.00
N GLY A 186 -12.55 21.72 -9.87
CA GLY A 186 -13.96 21.65 -9.47
C GLY A 186 -14.42 22.89 -8.70
N SER A 187 -15.16 22.71 -7.60
CA SER A 187 -15.61 23.80 -6.73
C SER A 187 -14.47 24.43 -5.90
N GLY A 188 -13.39 23.67 -5.68
CA GLY A 188 -12.30 24.03 -4.79
C GLY A 188 -12.60 23.86 -3.30
N SER A 189 -13.81 23.37 -2.95
CA SER A 189 -14.24 23.13 -1.57
C SER A 189 -14.09 21.68 -1.10
N GLN A 190 -13.65 20.81 -1.99
CA GLN A 190 -13.44 19.40 -1.64
C GLN A 190 -12.26 19.23 -0.68
N TYR A 191 -12.47 18.43 0.36
CA TYR A 191 -11.40 18.01 1.26
C TYR A 191 -10.46 17.01 0.59
N MET A 192 -9.19 17.08 0.93
CA MET A 192 -8.15 16.20 0.42
C MET A 192 -7.26 15.76 1.59
N SER A 193 -7.38 14.50 1.99
CA SER A 193 -6.46 13.92 2.98
C SER A 193 -5.08 13.72 2.36
N TRP A 194 -4.05 14.16 3.03
CA TRP A 194 -2.68 14.01 2.57
C TRP A 194 -1.70 13.76 3.74
N ILE A 195 -0.58 13.18 3.40
CA ILE A 195 0.56 12.99 4.28
C ILE A 195 1.85 13.24 3.50
N SER A 196 2.90 13.75 4.15
CA SER A 196 4.20 13.84 3.50
C SER A 196 4.85 12.45 3.33
N GLU A 197 5.66 12.29 2.28
CA GLU A 197 6.45 11.06 2.07
C GLU A 197 7.30 10.71 3.30
N ARG A 198 7.88 11.74 3.95
CA ARG A 198 8.71 11.57 5.13
C ARG A 198 7.91 11.07 6.33
N ASP A 199 6.81 11.73 6.64
CA ASP A 199 5.98 11.38 7.81
C ASP A 199 5.35 10.00 7.63
N LEU A 200 4.94 9.65 6.39
CA LEU A 200 4.46 8.30 6.10
C LEU A 200 5.56 7.26 6.31
N THR A 201 6.79 7.55 5.90
CA THR A 201 7.91 6.62 6.10
C THR A 201 8.16 6.37 7.58
N GLU A 202 8.21 7.43 8.40
CA GLU A 202 8.39 7.30 9.86
C GLU A 202 7.19 6.59 10.52
N LEU A 203 5.97 6.85 10.07
CA LEU A 203 4.77 6.12 10.51
C LEU A 203 4.88 4.61 10.22
N LEU A 204 5.29 4.23 9.01
CA LEU A 204 5.44 2.83 8.65
C LEU A 204 6.53 2.15 9.48
N VAL A 205 7.65 2.84 9.75
CA VAL A 205 8.69 2.33 10.67
C VAL A 205 8.13 2.11 12.06
N TYR A 206 7.40 3.09 12.61
CA TYR A 206 6.76 2.97 13.92
C TYR A 206 5.76 1.80 14.00
N LEU A 207 5.02 1.54 12.93
CA LEU A 207 4.06 0.42 12.88
C LEU A 207 4.74 -0.96 12.79
N ILE A 208 5.98 -1.01 12.28
CA ILE A 208 6.77 -2.25 12.19
C ILE A 208 7.32 -2.64 13.57
N LEU A 209 7.76 -1.67 14.36
CA LEU A 209 8.37 -1.84 15.67
C LEU A 209 7.31 -2.07 16.77
#